data_29a6dab5e6d70d8b0e164d96cff51218
#
_entry.id   29a6dab5e6d70d8b0e164d96cff51218
#
_cell.length_a   1.000
_cell.length_b   1.000
_cell.length_c   1.000
_cell.angle_alpha   90.00
_cell.angle_beta   90.00
_cell.angle_gamma   90.00
#
_symmetry.space_group_name_H-M   'P 1'
#
loop_
_entity.id
_entity.type
_entity.pdbx_description
1 polymer ?
#
loop_
_entity_poly.entity_id
_entity_poly.type
_entity_poly.pdbx_seq_one_letter_code
_entity_poly.pdbx_strand_id
1 'polypeptide(L)'
;MTTTIQLASSRQWIGLCLFVALTPPLLAQALSATNPLDRVESSQVDDAVRTVMQRNNVPAVSLAIVRHAQIAYLKAYGAAELSTDIGHIHPTRSSRAASVSTRFAIGSISKEFTAAAILVLADRGQLSLDDTVSKYLPQLTGASRITIRELLNHTSGYLDYFLQEYIPARMQRPTSVDAILKAWAQRPLAFLPGEDWQYSGTNYVIAGRIVEKITGEPYEKFLEDNVLRPIGITDETFADHPSQPERNAVGYYRFALGPPRLAPLTGRNWLFAMADLEMTARDVALWDVSVINQSLLCSACYQAMSSEAKTSNGGPTGYGLGFFVRQIAGTDGKQHLMLHHPGEISGFRSHNFVLPDLKAAVVILTNAEYSDTTSELAEQLQSVVGIKPAEQSGADTAVSFIPSAVEENAIEARAHRLMLHLAQGLVDRADLAPDASETFTREAINDIRKSLAPLGDLERVKLDSTQLRGGTKHYALTLIYHRRKLQIAEYDLADGKIEQFLIDDKP
;
A
#
# COMPACT_ATOMS: atom_id res chain seq x y z
N MET A 1 26.56 85.29 -36.35
CA MET A 1 26.70 84.84 -34.95
C MET A 1 26.81 83.41 -34.97
N THR A 2 27.98 82.89 -34.78
CA THR A 2 28.44 81.54 -35.02
C THR A 2 28.27 80.70 -33.74
N THR A 3 27.57 79.65 -33.81
CA THR A 3 27.43 78.72 -32.67
C THR A 3 28.11 77.39 -33.01
N THR A 4 29.17 77.13 -32.30
CA THR A 4 30.00 75.93 -32.41
C THR A 4 29.33 74.75 -31.71
N ILE A 5 29.20 73.61 -32.41
CA ILE A 5 28.73 72.35 -31.86
C ILE A 5 29.95 71.50 -31.52
N GLN A 6 30.09 71.15 -30.23
CA GLN A 6 31.06 70.20 -29.76
C GLN A 6 30.48 68.77 -29.81
N LEU A 7 31.15 67.87 -30.52
CA LEU A 7 30.86 66.43 -30.58
C LEU A 7 31.55 65.74 -29.37
N ALA A 8 30.72 65.10 -28.53
CA ALA A 8 31.18 64.21 -27.49
C ALA A 8 31.16 62.76 -28.00
N SER A 9 32.34 62.12 -27.99
CA SER A 9 32.52 60.71 -28.35
C SER A 9 32.12 59.78 -27.22
N SER A 10 31.06 59.01 -27.45
CA SER A 10 30.67 57.89 -26.54
C SER A 10 31.43 56.60 -26.90
N ARG A 11 32.32 56.17 -26.03
CA ARG A 11 32.94 54.84 -26.09
C ARG A 11 31.89 53.80 -25.62
N GLN A 12 31.42 52.96 -26.52
CA GLN A 12 30.63 51.78 -26.22
C GLN A 12 31.56 50.71 -25.66
N TRP A 13 31.30 50.30 -24.43
CA TRP A 13 31.86 49.08 -23.83
C TRP A 13 30.96 47.90 -24.26
N ILE A 14 31.48 47.04 -25.12
CA ILE A 14 30.89 45.75 -25.44
C ILE A 14 31.23 44.80 -24.27
N GLY A 15 30.31 44.60 -23.36
CA GLY A 15 30.39 43.57 -22.34
C GLY A 15 30.17 42.21 -22.98
N LEU A 16 31.22 41.40 -23.06
CA LEU A 16 31.16 40.01 -23.47
C LEU A 16 30.53 39.21 -22.32
N CYS A 17 29.23 38.97 -22.39
CA CYS A 17 28.56 38.00 -21.51
C CYS A 17 29.00 36.58 -21.92
N LEU A 18 29.93 36.00 -21.18
CA LEU A 18 30.21 34.57 -21.24
C LEU A 18 29.00 33.84 -20.68
N PHE A 19 28.14 33.33 -21.57
CA PHE A 19 27.18 32.29 -21.21
C PHE A 19 27.99 31.02 -20.92
N VAL A 20 28.24 30.74 -19.63
CA VAL A 20 28.64 29.43 -19.20
C VAL A 20 27.39 28.57 -19.35
N ALA A 21 27.32 27.78 -20.42
CA ALA A 21 26.34 26.72 -20.57
C ALA A 21 26.64 25.70 -19.47
N LEU A 22 25.92 25.79 -18.37
CA LEU A 22 25.80 24.71 -17.40
C LEU A 22 25.16 23.53 -18.13
N THR A 23 26.00 22.60 -18.57
CA THR A 23 25.57 21.29 -19.01
C THR A 23 24.81 20.67 -17.84
N PRO A 24 23.58 20.10 -18.05
CA PRO A 24 22.89 19.38 -17.00
C PRO A 24 23.75 18.20 -16.56
N PRO A 25 23.96 18.02 -15.25
CA PRO A 25 24.79 16.93 -14.77
C PRO A 25 24.13 15.58 -15.00
N LEU A 26 24.85 14.69 -15.64
CA LEU A 26 25.07 13.27 -15.35
C LEU A 26 23.94 12.43 -14.67
N LEU A 27 22.67 12.71 -14.88
CA LEU A 27 21.59 11.79 -14.46
C LEU A 27 21.26 10.71 -15.50
N ALA A 28 21.82 10.79 -16.70
CA ALA A 28 21.56 9.81 -17.78
C ALA A 28 22.47 8.57 -17.75
N GLN A 29 23.42 8.46 -16.81
CA GLN A 29 24.37 7.32 -16.74
C GLN A 29 24.02 6.23 -15.73
N ALA A 30 22.90 6.30 -15.03
CA ALA A 30 22.50 5.29 -14.03
C ALA A 30 21.80 4.04 -14.64
N LEU A 31 21.91 3.81 -15.94
CA LEU A 31 21.28 2.66 -16.63
C LEU A 31 22.22 1.49 -16.91
N SER A 32 23.44 1.51 -16.40
CA SER A 32 24.29 0.32 -16.39
C SER A 32 24.15 -0.33 -15.02
N ALA A 33 23.53 -1.51 -14.96
CA ALA A 33 23.53 -2.36 -13.77
C ALA A 33 25.01 -2.69 -13.42
N THR A 34 25.64 -1.84 -12.59
CA THR A 34 27.05 -1.97 -12.25
C THR A 34 27.31 -3.05 -11.21
N ASN A 35 26.24 -3.66 -10.68
CA ASN A 35 26.35 -4.77 -9.74
C ASN A 35 25.10 -5.70 -9.81
N PRO A 36 24.80 -6.33 -10.98
CA PRO A 36 23.70 -7.26 -11.10
C PRO A 36 23.91 -8.46 -10.16
N LEU A 37 22.81 -9.11 -9.78
CA LEU A 37 22.91 -10.43 -9.14
C LEU A 37 23.71 -11.36 -10.04
N ASP A 38 24.54 -12.20 -9.45
CA ASP A 38 25.24 -13.19 -10.23
C ASP A 38 24.25 -14.23 -10.84
N ARG A 39 24.75 -15.10 -11.72
CA ARG A 39 23.90 -16.06 -12.40
C ARG A 39 23.23 -17.05 -11.45
N VAL A 40 23.90 -17.42 -10.35
CA VAL A 40 23.38 -18.38 -9.37
C VAL A 40 22.31 -17.73 -8.52
N GLU A 41 22.59 -16.53 -7.97
CA GLU A 41 21.60 -15.73 -7.24
C GLU A 41 20.35 -15.44 -8.08
N SER A 42 20.52 -15.03 -9.33
CA SER A 42 19.41 -14.77 -10.27
C SER A 42 18.57 -16.01 -10.52
N SER A 43 19.18 -17.20 -10.66
CA SER A 43 18.47 -18.47 -10.82
C SER A 43 17.70 -18.84 -9.55
N GLN A 44 18.28 -18.64 -8.37
CA GLN A 44 17.61 -18.90 -7.09
C GLN A 44 16.38 -18.00 -6.91
N VAL A 45 16.49 -16.71 -7.25
CA VAL A 45 15.36 -15.77 -7.25
C VAL A 45 14.27 -16.24 -8.23
N ASP A 46 14.66 -16.60 -9.46
CA ASP A 46 13.73 -17.09 -10.50
C ASP A 46 12.95 -18.32 -10.00
N ASP A 47 13.65 -19.29 -9.39
CA ASP A 47 13.06 -20.54 -8.93
C ASP A 47 12.13 -20.31 -7.72
N ALA A 48 12.52 -19.42 -6.80
CA ALA A 48 11.67 -19.02 -5.68
C ALA A 48 10.35 -18.40 -6.18
N VAL A 49 10.44 -17.40 -7.08
CA VAL A 49 9.26 -16.72 -7.62
C VAL A 49 8.35 -17.71 -8.34
N ARG A 50 8.88 -18.55 -9.24
CA ARG A 50 8.07 -19.52 -9.98
C ARG A 50 7.40 -20.53 -9.06
N THR A 51 8.12 -21.03 -8.06
CA THR A 51 7.59 -22.00 -7.09
C THR A 51 6.43 -21.40 -6.29
N VAL A 52 6.59 -20.18 -5.78
CA VAL A 52 5.55 -19.50 -4.99
C VAL A 52 4.35 -19.16 -5.87
N MET A 53 4.57 -18.61 -7.08
CA MET A 53 3.48 -18.33 -8.03
C MET A 53 2.67 -19.57 -8.36
N GLN A 54 3.34 -20.69 -8.65
CA GLN A 54 2.69 -21.95 -9.01
C GLN A 54 1.88 -22.52 -7.85
N ARG A 55 2.45 -22.53 -6.63
CA ARG A 55 1.78 -23.02 -5.43
C ARG A 55 0.54 -22.19 -5.09
N ASN A 56 0.63 -20.88 -5.19
CA ASN A 56 -0.41 -19.94 -4.80
C ASN A 56 -1.36 -19.57 -5.95
N ASN A 57 -1.13 -20.13 -7.14
CA ASN A 57 -1.91 -19.86 -8.36
C ASN A 57 -2.02 -18.35 -8.69
N VAL A 58 -0.92 -17.61 -8.56
CA VAL A 58 -0.86 -16.16 -8.81
C VAL A 58 -0.58 -15.90 -10.28
N PRO A 59 -1.38 -15.04 -10.96
CA PRO A 59 -1.24 -14.82 -12.41
C PRO A 59 0.07 -14.14 -12.79
N ALA A 60 0.48 -13.09 -12.06
CA ALA A 60 1.73 -12.37 -12.32
C ALA A 60 2.43 -11.91 -11.04
N VAL A 61 3.76 -11.85 -11.14
CA VAL A 61 4.64 -11.17 -10.17
C VAL A 61 5.57 -10.23 -10.95
N SER A 62 5.74 -9.00 -10.45
CA SER A 62 6.80 -8.09 -10.88
C SER A 62 7.72 -7.81 -9.69
N LEU A 63 9.02 -8.02 -9.87
CA LEU A 63 10.02 -8.01 -8.81
C LEU A 63 11.18 -7.07 -9.17
N ALA A 64 11.59 -6.23 -8.20
CA ALA A 64 12.86 -5.51 -8.25
C ALA A 64 13.64 -5.76 -6.96
N ILE A 65 14.98 -5.88 -7.09
CA ILE A 65 15.91 -5.96 -5.96
C ILE A 65 16.94 -4.86 -6.14
N VAL A 66 17.10 -4.05 -5.10
CA VAL A 66 18.14 -3.02 -4.99
C VAL A 66 19.29 -3.55 -4.14
N ARG A 67 20.54 -3.37 -4.61
CA ARG A 67 21.76 -3.61 -3.85
C ARG A 67 22.75 -2.47 -4.13
N HIS A 68 23.47 -2.04 -3.12
CA HIS A 68 24.41 -0.91 -3.23
C HIS A 68 23.76 0.37 -3.79
N ALA A 69 22.47 0.61 -3.43
CA ALA A 69 21.66 1.72 -3.91
C ALA A 69 21.48 1.73 -5.45
N GLN A 70 21.48 0.56 -6.10
CA GLN A 70 21.24 0.40 -7.53
C GLN A 70 20.31 -0.80 -7.77
N ILE A 71 19.49 -0.73 -8.82
CA ILE A 71 18.62 -1.86 -9.21
C ILE A 71 19.53 -2.98 -9.73
N ALA A 72 19.67 -4.05 -8.94
CA ALA A 72 20.51 -5.21 -9.23
C ALA A 72 19.74 -6.31 -9.95
N TYR A 73 18.41 -6.34 -9.81
CA TYR A 73 17.53 -7.32 -10.45
C TYR A 73 16.18 -6.68 -10.76
N LEU A 74 15.64 -6.94 -11.96
CA LEU A 74 14.33 -6.45 -12.38
C LEU A 74 13.72 -7.45 -13.35
N LYS A 75 12.59 -8.06 -12.98
CA LYS A 75 11.91 -9.07 -13.80
C LYS A 75 10.43 -9.15 -13.53
N ALA A 76 9.66 -9.50 -14.56
CA ALA A 76 8.24 -9.82 -14.45
C ALA A 76 7.98 -11.25 -14.91
N TYR A 77 6.98 -11.88 -14.31
CA TYR A 77 6.61 -13.27 -14.53
C TYR A 77 5.11 -13.38 -14.72
N GLY A 78 4.69 -14.37 -15.54
CA GLY A 78 3.29 -14.74 -15.71
C GLY A 78 2.49 -13.78 -16.58
N ALA A 79 1.21 -13.64 -16.30
CA ALA A 79 0.23 -12.94 -17.11
C ALA A 79 -0.30 -11.67 -16.41
N ALA A 80 -0.06 -10.50 -17.02
CA ALA A 80 -0.69 -9.26 -16.62
C ALA A 80 -2.21 -9.28 -16.81
N GLU A 81 -2.69 -10.12 -17.75
CA GLU A 81 -4.11 -10.36 -17.99
C GLU A 81 -4.29 -11.83 -18.41
N LEU A 82 -5.18 -12.54 -17.70
CA LEU A 82 -5.54 -13.92 -18.04
C LEU A 82 -6.49 -13.96 -19.24
N SER A 83 -6.45 -15.07 -20.03
CA SER A 83 -7.49 -15.30 -21.05
C SER A 83 -8.84 -15.52 -20.40
N THR A 84 -9.88 -14.92 -20.95
CA THR A 84 -11.22 -14.81 -20.32
C THR A 84 -12.13 -16.00 -20.57
N ASP A 85 -11.64 -17.24 -20.53
CA ASP A 85 -12.52 -18.42 -20.44
C ASP A 85 -13.02 -18.71 -19.02
N ILE A 86 -12.66 -17.85 -18.07
CA ILE A 86 -13.04 -17.97 -16.65
C ILE A 86 -14.30 -17.13 -16.41
N GLY A 87 -15.48 -17.76 -16.66
CA GLY A 87 -16.79 -17.21 -16.24
C GLY A 87 -17.35 -16.06 -17.07
N HIS A 88 -17.74 -16.34 -18.31
CA HIS A 88 -18.79 -15.62 -19.09
C HIS A 88 -18.71 -14.12 -19.36
N ILE A 89 -17.56 -13.50 -19.55
CA ILE A 89 -17.54 -12.13 -20.09
C ILE A 89 -16.42 -11.98 -21.13
N HIS A 90 -16.77 -12.08 -22.40
CA HIS A 90 -15.99 -11.89 -23.62
C HIS A 90 -14.97 -12.99 -24.00
N PRO A 91 -15.34 -13.92 -24.90
CA PRO A 91 -14.49 -15.05 -25.32
C PRO A 91 -13.39 -14.70 -26.34
N THR A 92 -12.82 -13.50 -26.33
CA THR A 92 -11.93 -13.01 -27.40
C THR A 92 -10.61 -12.38 -26.96
N ARG A 93 -10.30 -12.29 -25.67
CA ARG A 93 -9.00 -11.78 -25.25
C ARG A 93 -8.02 -12.92 -24.98
N SER A 94 -6.92 -12.95 -25.75
CA SER A 94 -5.73 -13.75 -25.44
C SER A 94 -5.07 -13.23 -24.16
N SER A 95 -4.46 -14.12 -23.38
CA SER A 95 -3.67 -13.70 -22.22
C SER A 95 -2.57 -12.73 -22.65
N ARG A 96 -2.33 -11.71 -21.81
CA ARG A 96 -1.25 -10.74 -22.00
C ARG A 96 -0.16 -11.02 -20.98
N ALA A 97 1.06 -11.31 -21.44
CA ALA A 97 2.19 -11.52 -20.56
C ALA A 97 2.54 -10.25 -19.75
N ALA A 98 2.95 -10.43 -18.50
CA ALA A 98 3.54 -9.37 -17.72
C ALA A 98 4.96 -9.04 -18.22
N SER A 99 5.32 -7.78 -18.17
CA SER A 99 6.64 -7.25 -18.50
C SER A 99 7.14 -6.29 -17.44
N VAL A 100 8.40 -5.93 -17.46
CA VAL A 100 8.98 -4.95 -16.55
C VAL A 100 8.37 -3.55 -16.68
N SER A 101 7.64 -3.29 -17.77
CA SER A 101 6.89 -2.06 -18.01
C SER A 101 5.40 -2.20 -17.65
N THR A 102 4.96 -3.36 -17.14
CA THR A 102 3.59 -3.52 -16.64
C THR A 102 3.45 -2.83 -15.30
N ARG A 103 2.43 -1.97 -15.18
CA ARG A 103 2.10 -1.29 -13.93
C ARG A 103 1.11 -2.14 -13.13
N PHE A 104 1.25 -2.08 -11.83
CA PHE A 104 0.37 -2.73 -10.85
C PHE A 104 -0.12 -1.67 -9.88
N ALA A 105 -1.35 -1.78 -9.40
CA ALA A 105 -1.81 -0.96 -8.28
C ALA A 105 -0.98 -1.32 -7.04
N ILE A 106 -0.27 -0.33 -6.48
CA ILE A 106 0.63 -0.55 -5.34
C ILE A 106 -0.05 -0.39 -3.98
N GLY A 107 -1.36 -0.04 -3.98
CA GLY A 107 -2.14 0.08 -2.77
C GLY A 107 -1.49 1.03 -1.76
N SER A 108 -1.42 0.60 -0.51
CA SER A 108 -0.94 1.42 0.60
C SER A 108 0.53 1.85 0.53
N ILE A 109 1.36 1.28 -0.33
CA ILE A 109 2.70 1.83 -0.61
C ILE A 109 2.59 3.30 -1.10
N SER A 110 1.46 3.71 -1.68
CA SER A 110 1.15 5.11 -2.04
C SER A 110 1.29 6.08 -0.86
N LYS A 111 1.13 5.60 0.38
CA LYS A 111 1.28 6.43 1.58
C LYS A 111 2.70 6.94 1.80
N GLU A 112 3.70 6.17 1.38
CA GLU A 112 5.10 6.60 1.43
C GLU A 112 5.29 7.89 0.62
N PHE A 113 4.68 7.95 -0.56
CA PHE A 113 4.74 9.10 -1.47
C PHE A 113 3.92 10.28 -0.97
N THR A 114 2.77 10.02 -0.36
CA THR A 114 1.95 11.08 0.27
C THR A 114 2.67 11.71 1.47
N ALA A 115 3.32 10.90 2.29
CA ALA A 115 4.16 11.39 3.37
C ALA A 115 5.32 12.23 2.83
N ALA A 116 5.96 11.79 1.73
CA ALA A 116 6.99 12.56 1.05
C ALA A 116 6.47 13.90 0.52
N ALA A 117 5.25 13.94 -0.06
CA ALA A 117 4.63 15.20 -0.51
C ALA A 117 4.44 16.21 0.64
N ILE A 118 3.96 15.75 1.80
CA ILE A 118 3.88 16.58 3.02
C ILE A 118 5.27 17.03 3.47
N LEU A 119 6.26 16.14 3.45
CA LEU A 119 7.63 16.46 3.86
C LEU A 119 8.32 17.46 2.90
N VAL A 120 8.04 17.41 1.60
CA VAL A 120 8.48 18.42 0.63
C VAL A 120 7.91 19.81 1.00
N LEU A 121 6.65 19.90 1.38
CA LEU A 121 6.04 21.16 1.84
C LEU A 121 6.66 21.62 3.16
N ALA A 122 6.97 20.70 4.07
CA ALA A 122 7.63 21.00 5.34
C ALA A 122 9.05 21.53 5.12
N ASP A 123 9.83 20.90 4.24
CA ASP A 123 11.19 21.32 3.88
C ASP A 123 11.22 22.70 3.26
N ARG A 124 10.17 23.07 2.51
CA ARG A 124 9.98 24.41 1.93
C ARG A 124 9.45 25.44 2.93
N GLY A 125 9.19 25.06 4.19
CA GLY A 125 8.62 25.95 5.21
C GLY A 125 7.16 26.34 4.96
N GLN A 126 6.42 25.61 4.09
CA GLN A 126 5.03 25.89 3.77
C GLN A 126 4.05 25.28 4.79
N LEU A 127 4.51 24.30 5.56
CA LEU A 127 3.82 23.72 6.72
C LEU A 127 4.84 23.26 7.78
N SER A 128 4.36 22.99 9.01
CA SER A 128 5.07 22.24 10.03
C SER A 128 4.37 20.92 10.28
N LEU A 129 5.11 19.84 10.53
CA LEU A 129 4.51 18.56 10.97
C LEU A 129 3.73 18.72 12.29
N ASP A 130 4.05 19.72 13.07
CA ASP A 130 3.40 20.04 14.34
C ASP A 130 2.25 21.08 14.19
N ASP A 131 1.98 21.55 12.96
CA ASP A 131 0.77 22.31 12.67
C ASP A 131 -0.47 21.44 12.93
N THR A 132 -1.49 22.06 13.53
CA THR A 132 -2.78 21.38 13.73
C THR A 132 -3.56 21.31 12.39
N VAL A 133 -4.32 20.25 12.24
CA VAL A 133 -5.21 20.05 11.07
C VAL A 133 -6.16 21.22 10.88
N SER A 134 -6.60 21.87 11.98
CA SER A 134 -7.51 23.02 11.93
C SER A 134 -6.96 24.24 11.18
N LYS A 135 -5.65 24.35 11.02
CA LYS A 135 -5.03 25.42 10.21
C LYS A 135 -5.46 25.32 8.74
N TYR A 136 -5.77 24.14 8.27
CA TYR A 136 -6.09 23.85 6.86
C TYR A 136 -7.54 23.37 6.67
N LEU A 137 -8.04 22.55 7.58
CA LEU A 137 -9.35 21.89 7.52
C LEU A 137 -10.08 21.98 8.87
N PRO A 138 -10.50 23.19 9.30
CA PRO A 138 -11.06 23.43 10.63
C PRO A 138 -12.40 22.74 10.89
N GLN A 139 -13.09 22.26 9.84
CA GLN A 139 -14.39 21.60 9.93
C GLN A 139 -14.31 20.13 10.38
N LEU A 140 -13.11 19.53 10.48
CA LEU A 140 -12.95 18.14 10.85
C LEU A 140 -12.99 17.95 12.38
N THR A 141 -13.47 16.80 12.82
CA THR A 141 -13.54 16.49 14.26
C THR A 141 -12.13 16.44 14.86
N GLY A 142 -11.95 17.08 16.01
CA GLY A 142 -10.67 17.09 16.71
C GLY A 142 -9.55 17.88 16.02
N ALA A 143 -9.81 18.53 14.89
CA ALA A 143 -8.81 19.19 14.05
C ALA A 143 -7.87 20.16 14.79
N SER A 144 -8.35 20.84 15.85
CA SER A 144 -7.53 21.76 16.67
C SER A 144 -6.56 21.06 17.63
N ARG A 145 -6.65 19.75 17.77
CA ARG A 145 -5.81 18.93 18.68
C ARG A 145 -4.98 17.90 17.93
N ILE A 146 -5.28 17.64 16.68
CA ILE A 146 -4.59 16.66 15.83
C ILE A 146 -3.54 17.40 15.01
N THR A 147 -2.30 16.93 15.03
CA THR A 147 -1.20 17.43 14.22
C THR A 147 -1.11 16.69 12.88
N ILE A 148 -0.41 17.30 11.91
CA ILE A 148 -0.10 16.62 10.64
C ILE A 148 0.76 15.38 10.90
N ARG A 149 1.66 15.41 11.86
CA ARG A 149 2.47 14.25 12.28
C ARG A 149 1.59 13.09 12.73
N GLU A 150 0.57 13.34 13.56
CA GLU A 150 -0.36 12.32 14.04
C GLU A 150 -1.28 11.75 12.93
N LEU A 151 -1.51 12.49 11.85
CA LEU A 151 -2.12 11.91 10.65
C LEU A 151 -1.19 10.88 10.01
N LEU A 152 0.06 11.28 9.71
CA LEU A 152 0.98 10.46 8.93
C LEU A 152 1.44 9.19 9.68
N ASN A 153 1.43 9.21 11.02
CA ASN A 153 1.82 8.07 11.86
C ASN A 153 0.65 7.29 12.46
N HIS A 154 -0.60 7.60 12.07
CA HIS A 154 -1.82 6.90 12.49
C HIS A 154 -2.16 7.00 14.00
N THR A 155 -1.72 8.05 14.69
CA THR A 155 -2.10 8.33 16.09
C THR A 155 -3.18 9.42 16.24
N SER A 156 -3.85 9.79 15.15
CA SER A 156 -4.87 10.86 15.12
C SER A 156 -6.21 10.50 15.77
N GLY A 157 -6.57 9.21 15.77
CA GLY A 157 -7.88 8.71 16.20
C GLY A 157 -8.97 8.73 15.12
N TYR A 158 -8.74 9.19 13.90
CA TYR A 158 -9.74 9.14 12.82
C TYR A 158 -10.08 7.70 12.43
N LEU A 159 -11.39 7.44 12.24
CA LEU A 159 -11.91 6.14 11.78
C LEU A 159 -11.39 5.81 10.38
N ASP A 160 -11.13 4.54 10.11
CA ASP A 160 -10.79 4.08 8.76
C ASP A 160 -12.07 3.90 7.92
N TYR A 161 -12.06 4.43 6.71
CA TYR A 161 -13.19 4.31 5.78
C TYR A 161 -13.02 3.16 4.77
N PHE A 162 -11.81 2.61 4.67
CA PHE A 162 -11.44 1.65 3.64
C PHE A 162 -10.77 0.42 4.26
N LEU A 163 -11.50 -0.68 4.39
CA LEU A 163 -11.01 -1.89 5.03
C LEU A 163 -10.19 -2.80 4.12
N GLN A 164 -10.29 -2.63 2.79
CA GLN A 164 -9.43 -3.24 1.75
C GLN A 164 -9.76 -4.68 1.33
N GLU A 165 -10.49 -5.46 2.12
CA GLU A 165 -10.70 -6.89 1.87
C GLU A 165 -11.65 -7.16 0.67
N TYR A 166 -12.53 -6.21 0.33
CA TYR A 166 -13.36 -6.20 -0.89
C TYR A 166 -13.93 -4.81 -1.15
N ILE A 167 -14.40 -4.57 -2.38
CA ILE A 167 -15.00 -3.30 -2.77
C ILE A 167 -16.51 -3.42 -2.81
N PRO A 168 -17.24 -2.86 -1.83
CA PRO A 168 -18.69 -2.89 -1.82
C PRO A 168 -19.27 -2.08 -2.99
N ALA A 169 -20.50 -2.39 -3.40
CA ALA A 169 -21.14 -1.78 -4.58
C ALA A 169 -21.19 -0.25 -4.51
N ARG A 170 -21.32 0.33 -3.30
CA ARG A 170 -21.26 1.80 -3.11
C ARG A 170 -19.92 2.39 -3.51
N MET A 171 -18.81 1.65 -3.28
CA MET A 171 -17.45 2.11 -3.58
C MET A 171 -17.04 1.87 -5.04
N GLN A 172 -17.84 1.14 -5.82
CA GLN A 172 -17.67 1.02 -7.28
C GLN A 172 -18.21 2.25 -8.03
N ARG A 173 -18.89 3.17 -7.35
CA ARG A 173 -19.39 4.43 -7.90
C ARG A 173 -18.48 5.59 -7.52
N PRO A 174 -18.29 6.58 -8.38
CA PRO A 174 -17.50 7.75 -8.06
C PRO A 174 -17.98 8.48 -6.80
N THR A 175 -17.03 9.01 -6.04
CA THR A 175 -17.28 9.87 -4.88
C THR A 175 -16.49 11.19 -5.01
N SER A 176 -16.45 11.99 -3.96
CA SER A 176 -15.53 13.11 -3.85
C SER A 176 -14.76 13.06 -2.54
N VAL A 177 -13.56 13.60 -2.53
CA VAL A 177 -12.73 13.71 -1.32
C VAL A 177 -13.50 14.39 -0.18
N ASP A 178 -14.23 15.48 -0.49
CA ASP A 178 -15.05 16.19 0.50
C ASP A 178 -16.20 15.31 1.05
N ALA A 179 -16.76 14.42 0.25
CA ALA A 179 -17.79 13.47 0.71
C ALA A 179 -17.18 12.41 1.67
N ILE A 180 -15.99 11.90 1.38
CA ILE A 180 -15.27 11.00 2.27
C ILE A 180 -14.98 11.70 3.60
N LEU A 181 -14.39 12.90 3.56
CA LEU A 181 -14.05 13.68 4.75
C LEU A 181 -15.29 13.99 5.59
N LYS A 182 -16.40 14.37 4.95
CA LYS A 182 -17.68 14.62 5.63
C LYS A 182 -18.23 13.36 6.30
N ALA A 183 -18.15 12.22 5.61
CA ALA A 183 -18.74 10.98 6.09
C ALA A 183 -17.91 10.31 7.21
N TRP A 184 -16.59 10.53 7.24
CA TRP A 184 -15.69 9.77 8.13
C TRP A 184 -14.86 10.66 9.06
N ALA A 185 -14.28 11.76 8.58
CA ALA A 185 -13.45 12.66 9.39
C ALA A 185 -14.24 13.66 10.24
N GLN A 186 -15.58 13.70 10.11
CA GLN A 186 -16.48 14.47 10.99
C GLN A 186 -17.19 13.57 12.02
N ARG A 187 -16.90 12.28 12.06
CA ARG A 187 -17.38 11.37 13.13
C ARG A 187 -16.56 11.55 14.41
N PRO A 188 -17.05 11.07 15.56
CA PRO A 188 -16.25 10.94 16.76
C PRO A 188 -14.97 10.14 16.49
N LEU A 189 -13.87 10.53 17.12
CA LEU A 189 -12.60 9.80 17.04
C LEU A 189 -12.71 8.46 17.79
N ALA A 190 -11.96 7.45 17.34
CA ALA A 190 -11.86 6.15 18.01
C ALA A 190 -11.13 6.26 19.36
N PHE A 191 -10.17 7.21 19.48
CA PHE A 191 -9.39 7.51 20.66
C PHE A 191 -8.89 8.96 20.62
N LEU A 192 -8.37 9.49 21.72
CA LEU A 192 -7.81 10.85 21.74
C LEU A 192 -6.47 10.89 20.99
N PRO A 193 -6.17 11.99 20.28
CA PRO A 193 -4.93 12.13 19.51
C PRO A 193 -3.69 11.82 20.37
N GLY A 194 -2.81 10.99 19.84
CA GLY A 194 -1.59 10.55 20.50
C GLY A 194 -1.75 9.44 21.55
N GLU A 195 -2.95 9.08 21.99
CA GLU A 195 -3.13 8.09 23.07
C GLU A 195 -2.99 6.64 22.59
N ASP A 196 -3.30 6.39 21.34
CA ASP A 196 -3.29 5.05 20.76
C ASP A 196 -2.83 5.08 19.31
N TRP A 197 -2.64 3.91 18.70
CA TRP A 197 -2.30 3.74 17.30
C TRP A 197 -3.31 2.83 16.61
N GLN A 198 -3.97 3.33 15.57
CA GLN A 198 -4.82 2.51 14.71
C GLN A 198 -4.68 2.97 13.27
N TYR A 199 -4.35 2.04 12.39
CA TYR A 199 -4.22 2.33 10.97
C TYR A 199 -5.52 2.90 10.40
N SER A 200 -5.42 3.98 9.60
CA SER A 200 -6.57 4.64 8.99
C SER A 200 -6.22 5.31 7.67
N GLY A 201 -6.86 4.90 6.58
CA GLY A 201 -6.75 5.54 5.27
C GLY A 201 -7.27 6.97 5.26
N THR A 202 -8.24 7.30 6.13
CA THR A 202 -8.77 8.66 6.29
C THR A 202 -7.67 9.69 6.58
N ASN A 203 -6.66 9.32 7.34
CA ASN A 203 -5.51 10.17 7.64
C ASN A 203 -4.81 10.68 6.36
N TYR A 204 -4.60 9.79 5.41
CA TYR A 204 -3.89 10.10 4.18
C TYR A 204 -4.76 10.82 3.16
N VAL A 205 -6.08 10.61 3.18
CA VAL A 205 -7.03 11.46 2.45
C VAL A 205 -6.97 12.90 2.98
N ILE A 206 -6.92 13.09 4.30
CA ILE A 206 -6.75 14.41 4.93
C ILE A 206 -5.40 15.03 4.52
N ALA A 207 -4.31 14.25 4.57
CA ALA A 207 -2.97 14.71 4.17
C ALA A 207 -2.94 15.19 2.71
N GLY A 208 -3.48 14.41 1.76
CA GLY A 208 -3.59 14.82 0.36
C GLY A 208 -4.42 16.08 0.19
N ARG A 209 -5.54 16.20 0.92
CA ARG A 209 -6.37 17.41 0.88
C ARG A 209 -5.64 18.63 1.46
N ILE A 210 -4.76 18.46 2.45
CA ILE A 210 -3.90 19.53 2.98
C ILE A 210 -2.90 19.97 1.90
N VAL A 211 -2.29 19.04 1.15
CA VAL A 211 -1.43 19.40 0.00
C VAL A 211 -2.18 20.32 -0.96
N GLU A 212 -3.38 19.93 -1.40
CA GLU A 212 -4.20 20.76 -2.30
C GLU A 212 -4.55 22.12 -1.70
N LYS A 213 -4.83 22.20 -0.39
CA LYS A 213 -5.15 23.47 0.28
C LYS A 213 -3.97 24.44 0.34
N ILE A 214 -2.76 23.92 0.49
CA ILE A 214 -1.54 24.75 0.55
C ILE A 214 -1.11 25.21 -0.84
N THR A 215 -1.15 24.29 -1.82
CA THR A 215 -0.58 24.53 -3.15
C THR A 215 -1.58 25.16 -4.13
N GLY A 216 -2.88 24.92 -3.94
CA GLY A 216 -3.92 25.35 -4.86
C GLY A 216 -4.00 24.52 -6.14
N GLU A 217 -3.26 23.43 -6.24
CA GLU A 217 -3.28 22.49 -7.38
C GLU A 217 -3.75 21.09 -6.96
N PRO A 218 -4.17 20.24 -7.92
CA PRO A 218 -4.53 18.85 -7.64
C PRO A 218 -3.37 18.09 -6.99
N TYR A 219 -3.68 17.20 -6.03
CA TYR A 219 -2.71 16.40 -5.30
C TYR A 219 -1.81 15.58 -6.24
N GLU A 220 -2.41 14.92 -7.23
CA GLU A 220 -1.70 14.10 -8.23
C GLU A 220 -0.63 14.93 -8.95
N LYS A 221 -1.00 16.12 -9.42
CA LYS A 221 -0.07 17.02 -10.12
C LYS A 221 1.09 17.45 -9.20
N PHE A 222 0.80 17.80 -7.95
CA PHE A 222 1.85 18.14 -6.99
C PHE A 222 2.79 16.96 -6.76
N LEU A 223 2.23 15.75 -6.60
CA LEU A 223 3.00 14.53 -6.39
C LEU A 223 3.93 14.24 -7.59
N GLU A 224 3.40 14.27 -8.81
CA GLU A 224 4.19 14.10 -10.04
C GLU A 224 5.36 15.08 -10.12
N ASP A 225 5.08 16.38 -9.98
CA ASP A 225 6.07 17.42 -10.21
C ASP A 225 7.13 17.52 -9.09
N ASN A 226 6.77 17.19 -7.85
CA ASN A 226 7.60 17.47 -6.68
C ASN A 226 8.16 16.24 -5.99
N VAL A 227 7.63 15.04 -6.26
CA VAL A 227 8.09 13.79 -5.66
C VAL A 227 8.55 12.81 -6.74
N LEU A 228 7.71 12.49 -7.73
CA LEU A 228 7.96 11.40 -8.66
C LEU A 228 9.00 11.79 -9.73
N ARG A 229 8.76 12.86 -10.45
CA ARG A 229 9.65 13.33 -11.53
C ARG A 229 11.08 13.67 -11.06
N PRO A 230 11.30 14.31 -9.88
CA PRO A 230 12.64 14.60 -9.37
C PRO A 230 13.51 13.35 -9.14
N ILE A 231 12.93 12.20 -8.88
CA ILE A 231 13.63 10.93 -8.67
C ILE A 231 13.62 10.02 -9.90
N GLY A 232 13.14 10.53 -11.06
CA GLY A 232 13.17 9.84 -12.34
C GLY A 232 11.99 8.87 -12.56
N ILE A 233 10.93 8.97 -11.79
CA ILE A 233 9.66 8.27 -12.03
C ILE A 233 8.83 9.14 -12.99
N THR A 234 8.50 8.59 -14.16
CA THR A 234 7.77 9.30 -15.22
C THR A 234 6.79 8.39 -15.97
N ASP A 235 6.59 7.18 -15.45
CA ASP A 235 5.77 6.15 -16.08
C ASP A 235 4.68 5.63 -15.13
N GLU A 236 4.41 6.40 -14.08
CA GLU A 236 3.32 6.19 -13.14
C GLU A 236 1.96 6.51 -13.76
N THR A 237 0.91 6.03 -13.13
CA THR A 237 -0.47 6.45 -13.38
C THR A 237 -1.28 6.37 -12.10
N PHE A 238 -2.46 6.96 -12.12
CA PHE A 238 -3.41 6.95 -11.02
C PHE A 238 -4.61 6.10 -11.39
N ALA A 239 -5.10 5.29 -10.47
CA ALA A 239 -6.25 4.41 -10.71
C ALA A 239 -7.51 5.22 -11.08
N ASP A 240 -7.64 6.43 -10.53
CA ASP A 240 -8.73 7.36 -10.83
C ASP A 240 -8.66 7.94 -12.25
N HIS A 241 -7.46 8.03 -12.83
CA HIS A 241 -7.20 8.63 -14.16
C HIS A 241 -6.12 7.83 -14.93
N PRO A 242 -6.36 6.54 -15.22
CA PRO A 242 -5.32 5.71 -15.82
C PRO A 242 -4.90 6.22 -17.20
N SER A 243 -3.62 6.53 -17.33
CA SER A 243 -2.98 6.76 -18.63
C SER A 243 -2.54 5.43 -19.22
N GLN A 244 -2.78 5.20 -20.53
CA GLN A 244 -2.39 3.95 -21.21
C GLN A 244 -2.82 2.70 -20.41
N PRO A 245 -4.13 2.48 -20.16
CA PRO A 245 -4.61 1.39 -19.32
C PRO A 245 -4.23 0.00 -19.83
N GLU A 246 -3.89 -0.13 -21.13
CA GLU A 246 -3.37 -1.36 -21.73
C GLU A 246 -2.01 -1.80 -21.15
N ARG A 247 -1.29 -0.91 -20.45
CA ARG A 247 -0.04 -1.21 -19.77
C ARG A 247 -0.25 -1.67 -18.33
N ASN A 248 -1.44 -1.47 -17.77
CA ASN A 248 -1.75 -1.87 -16.41
C ASN A 248 -2.06 -3.36 -16.35
N ALA A 249 -1.68 -4.01 -15.26
CA ALA A 249 -2.13 -5.35 -14.95
C ALA A 249 -3.64 -5.35 -14.66
N VAL A 250 -4.30 -6.46 -14.92
CA VAL A 250 -5.68 -6.70 -14.50
C VAL A 250 -5.65 -7.39 -13.15
N GLY A 251 -6.38 -6.86 -12.17
CA GLY A 251 -6.47 -7.40 -10.82
C GLY A 251 -7.44 -8.58 -10.73
N TYR A 252 -7.10 -9.55 -9.86
CA TYR A 252 -7.89 -10.75 -9.64
C TYR A 252 -8.15 -10.98 -8.15
N TYR A 253 -9.38 -11.42 -7.86
CA TYR A 253 -9.80 -11.90 -6.54
C TYR A 253 -10.40 -13.30 -6.65
N ARG A 254 -10.73 -13.94 -5.56
CA ARG A 254 -11.49 -15.19 -5.54
C ARG A 254 -12.37 -15.31 -4.30
N PHE A 255 -13.38 -16.15 -4.37
CA PHE A 255 -14.17 -16.51 -3.22
C PHE A 255 -13.65 -17.84 -2.63
N ALA A 256 -13.11 -17.80 -1.43
CA ALA A 256 -12.43 -18.92 -0.78
C ALA A 256 -11.35 -19.55 -1.70
N LEU A 257 -11.45 -20.85 -1.98
CA LEU A 257 -10.52 -21.55 -2.90
C LEU A 257 -11.08 -21.65 -4.33
N GLY A 258 -12.03 -20.80 -4.70
CA GLY A 258 -12.63 -20.76 -6.04
C GLY A 258 -11.65 -20.28 -7.12
N PRO A 259 -12.09 -20.24 -8.38
CA PRO A 259 -11.25 -19.75 -9.47
C PRO A 259 -11.00 -18.24 -9.34
N PRO A 260 -9.86 -17.74 -9.87
CA PRO A 260 -9.64 -16.31 -9.99
C PRO A 260 -10.74 -15.63 -10.78
N ARG A 261 -11.15 -14.44 -10.35
CA ARG A 261 -12.17 -13.59 -10.97
C ARG A 261 -11.64 -12.18 -11.13
N LEU A 262 -12.19 -11.45 -12.09
CA LEU A 262 -11.85 -10.04 -12.27
C LEU A 262 -12.27 -9.25 -11.04
N ALA A 263 -11.32 -8.57 -10.42
CA ALA A 263 -11.59 -7.75 -9.26
C ALA A 263 -12.46 -6.53 -9.62
N PRO A 264 -13.43 -6.17 -8.77
CA PRO A 264 -14.23 -4.98 -8.98
C PRO A 264 -13.35 -3.74 -8.90
N LEU A 265 -13.54 -2.81 -9.85
CA LEU A 265 -12.81 -1.55 -9.83
C LEU A 265 -13.41 -0.61 -8.79
N THR A 266 -12.54 0.06 -8.07
CA THR A 266 -12.93 1.16 -7.18
C THR A 266 -13.40 2.35 -8.02
N GLY A 267 -14.50 2.97 -7.64
CA GLY A 267 -14.97 4.20 -8.27
C GLY A 267 -14.03 5.36 -8.00
N ARG A 268 -14.03 6.36 -8.87
CA ARG A 268 -13.15 7.52 -8.79
C ARG A 268 -13.18 8.21 -7.42
N ASN A 269 -12.04 8.71 -6.97
CA ASN A 269 -11.76 9.43 -5.73
C ASN A 269 -11.89 8.61 -4.43
N TRP A 270 -12.17 7.31 -4.48
CA TRP A 270 -12.14 6.50 -3.26
C TRP A 270 -10.72 6.22 -2.76
N LEU A 271 -9.75 6.12 -3.66
CA LEU A 271 -8.36 5.80 -3.32
C LEU A 271 -7.56 7.06 -2.99
N PHE A 272 -7.65 8.08 -3.84
CA PHE A 272 -6.98 9.37 -3.68
C PHE A 272 -5.56 9.23 -3.11
N ALA A 273 -5.12 10.12 -2.23
CA ALA A 273 -3.78 10.16 -1.65
C ALA A 273 -3.44 8.95 -0.73
N MET A 274 -4.37 8.02 -0.49
CA MET A 274 -4.11 6.88 0.39
C MET A 274 -3.65 5.61 -0.34
N ALA A 275 -4.00 5.42 -1.65
CA ALA A 275 -3.74 4.16 -2.36
C ALA A 275 -3.87 4.23 -3.89
N ASP A 276 -3.84 5.40 -4.52
CA ASP A 276 -4.21 5.60 -5.92
C ASP A 276 -3.10 5.33 -6.96
N LEU A 277 -1.87 5.09 -6.53
CA LEU A 277 -0.75 4.91 -7.47
C LEU A 277 -0.73 3.52 -8.12
N GLU A 278 -0.53 3.51 -9.44
CA GLU A 278 -0.19 2.31 -10.22
C GLU A 278 1.22 2.49 -10.81
N MET A 279 2.12 1.58 -10.47
CA MET A 279 3.55 1.70 -10.77
C MET A 279 4.14 0.39 -11.26
N THR A 280 5.27 0.48 -11.94
CA THR A 280 6.13 -0.67 -12.19
C THR A 280 6.99 -0.98 -10.95
N ALA A 281 7.50 -2.22 -10.83
CA ALA A 281 8.46 -2.53 -9.77
C ALA A 281 9.75 -1.69 -9.87
N ARG A 282 10.11 -1.24 -11.09
CA ARG A 282 11.22 -0.32 -11.31
C ARG A 282 10.97 1.04 -10.66
N ASP A 283 9.77 1.59 -10.80
CA ASP A 283 9.46 2.92 -10.27
C ASP A 283 9.47 2.93 -8.73
N VAL A 284 8.91 1.89 -8.10
CA VAL A 284 9.01 1.73 -6.64
C VAL A 284 10.47 1.55 -6.21
N ALA A 285 11.28 0.78 -6.97
CA ALA A 285 12.71 0.64 -6.66
C ALA A 285 13.50 1.96 -6.84
N LEU A 286 13.10 2.86 -7.74
CA LEU A 286 13.69 4.21 -7.84
C LEU A 286 13.36 5.05 -6.60
N TRP A 287 12.14 4.92 -6.07
CA TRP A 287 11.78 5.51 -4.79
C TRP A 287 12.67 4.99 -3.67
N ASP A 288 12.87 3.67 -3.57
CA ASP A 288 13.74 3.06 -2.56
C ASP A 288 15.18 3.56 -2.66
N VAL A 289 15.72 3.67 -3.88
CA VAL A 289 17.04 4.25 -4.12
C VAL A 289 17.10 5.70 -3.64
N SER A 290 16.03 6.47 -3.83
CA SER A 290 15.91 7.83 -3.32
C SER A 290 15.91 7.88 -1.79
N VAL A 291 15.20 6.97 -1.12
CA VAL A 291 15.20 6.84 0.35
C VAL A 291 16.58 6.46 0.86
N ILE A 292 17.24 5.46 0.25
CA ILE A 292 18.58 5.02 0.62
C ILE A 292 19.62 6.15 0.49
N ASN A 293 19.56 6.90 -0.60
CA ASN A 293 20.50 7.99 -0.90
C ASN A 293 20.11 9.33 -0.28
N GLN A 294 18.93 9.43 0.33
CA GLN A 294 18.37 10.67 0.86
C GLN A 294 18.40 11.81 -0.19
N SER A 295 17.95 11.51 -1.43
CA SER A 295 18.18 12.40 -2.58
C SER A 295 17.05 13.38 -2.87
N LEU A 296 15.86 13.18 -2.28
CA LEU A 296 14.67 13.99 -2.53
C LEU A 296 14.39 14.99 -1.40
N LEU A 297 14.49 14.53 -0.15
CA LEU A 297 14.07 15.25 1.05
C LEU A 297 15.28 15.65 1.90
N CYS A 298 15.10 16.59 2.83
CA CYS A 298 16.13 16.91 3.80
C CYS A 298 16.42 15.73 4.75
N SER A 299 17.65 15.68 5.31
CA SER A 299 18.02 14.58 6.24
C SER A 299 17.12 14.51 7.46
N ALA A 300 16.65 15.65 8.00
CA ALA A 300 15.70 15.68 9.10
C ALA A 300 14.32 15.11 8.69
N CYS A 301 13.92 15.29 7.42
CA CYS A 301 12.70 14.74 6.86
C CYS A 301 12.77 13.20 6.76
N TYR A 302 13.90 12.66 6.27
CA TYR A 302 14.13 11.20 6.26
C TYR A 302 14.20 10.63 7.66
N GLN A 303 14.83 11.33 8.60
CA GLN A 303 14.84 10.93 10.01
C GLN A 303 13.44 10.87 10.59
N ALA A 304 12.60 11.89 10.33
CA ALA A 304 11.20 11.89 10.79
C ALA A 304 10.41 10.73 10.18
N MET A 305 10.64 10.43 8.89
CA MET A 305 9.98 9.36 8.14
C MET A 305 10.32 7.96 8.68
N SER A 306 11.59 7.75 9.06
CA SER A 306 12.15 6.48 9.52
C SER A 306 12.13 6.29 11.05
N SER A 307 11.68 7.31 11.80
CA SER A 307 11.58 7.21 13.26
C SER A 307 10.24 6.65 13.68
N GLU A 308 10.27 5.59 14.46
CA GLU A 308 9.08 5.01 15.06
C GLU A 308 8.37 6.04 15.97
N ALA A 309 7.09 6.25 15.70
CA ALA A 309 6.23 7.07 16.56
C ALA A 309 5.95 6.36 17.89
N LYS A 310 5.67 7.16 18.91
CA LYS A 310 5.27 6.66 20.22
C LYS A 310 3.94 7.29 20.62
N THR A 311 3.14 6.51 21.31
CA THR A 311 1.93 7.01 21.97
C THR A 311 2.29 7.89 23.16
N SER A 312 1.35 8.68 23.66
CA SER A 312 1.55 9.62 24.80
C SER A 312 2.00 8.94 26.10
N ASN A 313 1.71 7.63 26.25
CA ASN A 313 2.20 6.82 27.37
C ASN A 313 3.58 6.19 27.10
N GLY A 314 4.21 6.50 25.94
CA GLY A 314 5.53 6.01 25.54
C GLY A 314 5.54 4.66 24.83
N GLY A 315 4.38 4.06 24.58
CA GLY A 315 4.25 2.80 23.85
C GLY A 315 4.75 2.93 22.41
N PRO A 316 5.51 1.94 21.87
CA PRO A 316 5.93 1.94 20.48
C PRO A 316 4.74 1.66 19.56
N THR A 317 4.74 2.25 18.36
CA THR A 317 3.68 2.06 17.36
C THR A 317 4.11 1.15 16.20
N GLY A 318 5.40 0.89 16.04
CA GLY A 318 5.95 0.20 14.87
C GLY A 318 5.84 1.00 13.58
N TYR A 319 5.43 2.28 13.61
CA TYR A 319 5.14 3.08 12.43
C TYR A 319 5.80 4.47 12.49
N GLY A 320 6.37 4.90 11.38
CA GLY A 320 6.94 6.23 11.19
C GLY A 320 5.97 7.14 10.42
N LEU A 321 6.47 7.84 9.39
CA LEU A 321 5.62 8.62 8.48
C LEU A 321 5.55 7.92 7.12
N GLY A 322 4.50 7.13 6.92
CA GLY A 322 4.29 6.36 5.68
C GLY A 322 4.96 4.99 5.64
N PHE A 323 5.72 4.61 6.65
CA PHE A 323 6.40 3.31 6.74
C PHE A 323 6.14 2.62 8.07
N PHE A 324 6.02 1.31 8.05
CA PHE A 324 6.32 0.48 9.21
C PHE A 324 7.83 0.50 9.47
N VAL A 325 8.22 0.55 10.73
CA VAL A 325 9.61 0.72 11.18
C VAL A 325 9.96 -0.38 12.14
N ARG A 326 10.98 -1.18 11.84
CA ARG A 326 11.45 -2.21 12.75
C ARG A 326 12.96 -2.46 12.63
N GLN A 327 13.52 -3.11 13.64
CA GLN A 327 14.88 -3.63 13.63
C GLN A 327 14.87 -5.10 13.21
N ILE A 328 15.79 -5.49 12.34
CA ILE A 328 15.88 -6.85 11.83
C ILE A 328 17.33 -7.34 11.87
N ALA A 329 17.53 -8.65 12.18
CA ALA A 329 18.86 -9.22 12.26
C ALA A 329 19.50 -9.40 10.86
N GLY A 330 20.68 -8.84 10.66
CA GLY A 330 21.47 -9.03 9.46
C GLY A 330 22.28 -10.34 9.48
N THR A 331 22.71 -10.77 8.28
CA THR A 331 23.64 -11.90 8.14
C THR A 331 25.01 -11.61 8.72
N ASP A 332 25.35 -10.34 8.92
CA ASP A 332 26.56 -9.83 9.58
C ASP A 332 26.48 -9.89 11.12
N GLY A 333 25.34 -10.32 11.68
CA GLY A 333 25.08 -10.42 13.11
C GLY A 333 24.69 -9.12 13.80
N LYS A 334 24.45 -8.04 13.04
CA LYS A 334 23.98 -6.77 13.58
C LYS A 334 22.46 -6.60 13.39
N GLN A 335 21.90 -5.62 14.09
CA GLN A 335 20.54 -5.16 13.84
C GLN A 335 20.57 -4.05 12.79
N HIS A 336 19.63 -4.11 11.85
CA HIS A 336 19.47 -3.16 10.75
C HIS A 336 18.08 -2.55 10.76
N LEU A 337 18.01 -1.28 10.42
CA LEU A 337 16.73 -0.59 10.22
C LEU A 337 16.05 -1.14 8.97
N MET A 338 14.81 -1.58 9.11
CA MET A 338 13.93 -1.93 8.01
C MET A 338 12.73 -0.99 7.98
N LEU A 339 12.56 -0.30 6.87
CA LEU A 339 11.38 0.46 6.53
C LEU A 339 10.58 -0.38 5.55
N HIS A 340 9.29 -0.62 5.80
CA HIS A 340 8.49 -1.42 4.88
C HIS A 340 7.03 -0.98 4.85
N HIS A 341 6.37 -1.30 3.76
CA HIS A 341 4.92 -1.16 3.68
C HIS A 341 4.32 -2.26 2.79
N PRO A 342 3.38 -3.07 3.28
CA PRO A 342 2.54 -3.89 2.43
C PRO A 342 1.49 -3.02 1.74
N GLY A 343 1.10 -3.38 0.54
CA GLY A 343 0.01 -2.75 -0.18
C GLY A 343 -1.06 -3.77 -0.54
N GLU A 344 -2.30 -3.40 -0.32
CA GLU A 344 -3.46 -4.18 -0.70
C GLU A 344 -4.54 -3.27 -1.25
N ILE A 345 -5.07 -3.65 -2.39
CA ILE A 345 -6.18 -2.99 -3.07
C ILE A 345 -6.85 -4.02 -3.99
N SER A 346 -8.11 -3.82 -4.32
CA SER A 346 -8.91 -4.75 -5.11
C SER A 346 -8.13 -5.39 -6.27
N GLY A 347 -7.90 -6.68 -6.18
CA GLY A 347 -7.18 -7.49 -7.16
C GLY A 347 -5.66 -7.45 -7.09
N PHE A 348 -5.05 -6.73 -6.14
CA PHE A 348 -3.61 -6.54 -6.08
C PHE A 348 -3.07 -6.65 -4.65
N ARG A 349 -1.89 -7.26 -4.53
CA ARG A 349 -1.03 -7.16 -3.35
C ARG A 349 0.36 -6.71 -3.76
N SER A 350 0.98 -5.94 -2.90
CA SER A 350 2.36 -5.47 -3.06
C SER A 350 3.10 -5.52 -1.73
N HIS A 351 4.42 -5.57 -1.80
CA HIS A 351 5.27 -5.46 -0.63
C HIS A 351 6.53 -4.70 -1.01
N ASN A 352 6.82 -3.66 -0.25
CA ASN A 352 8.04 -2.89 -0.36
C ASN A 352 8.79 -2.93 0.97
N PHE A 353 10.11 -3.21 0.95
CA PHE A 353 10.95 -2.97 2.11
C PHE A 353 12.33 -2.43 1.73
N VAL A 354 12.80 -1.50 2.53
CA VAL A 354 14.05 -0.76 2.34
C VAL A 354 14.95 -0.96 3.56
N LEU A 355 16.23 -1.19 3.33
CA LEU A 355 17.29 -1.36 4.31
C LEU A 355 18.34 -0.27 4.07
N PRO A 356 18.14 0.95 4.62
CA PRO A 356 18.96 2.11 4.24
C PRO A 356 20.45 1.94 4.53
N ASP A 357 20.81 1.34 5.67
CA ASP A 357 22.20 1.08 6.08
C ASP A 357 22.87 -0.04 5.30
N LEU A 358 22.12 -1.01 4.78
CA LEU A 358 22.61 -2.05 3.86
C LEU A 358 22.59 -1.60 2.39
N LYS A 359 22.00 -0.42 2.10
CA LYS A 359 21.80 0.12 0.75
C LYS A 359 21.07 -0.87 -0.15
N ALA A 360 20.04 -1.52 0.39
CA ALA A 360 19.29 -2.58 -0.27
C ALA A 360 17.78 -2.36 -0.13
N ALA A 361 17.00 -2.92 -1.08
CA ALA A 361 15.55 -2.94 -1.02
C ALA A 361 14.99 -4.09 -1.86
N VAL A 362 13.75 -4.46 -1.60
CA VAL A 362 13.00 -5.45 -2.40
C VAL A 362 11.58 -4.94 -2.62
N VAL A 363 11.15 -4.96 -3.87
CA VAL A 363 9.80 -4.61 -4.32
C VAL A 363 9.15 -5.81 -4.94
N ILE A 364 7.96 -6.18 -4.49
CA ILE A 364 7.18 -7.32 -5.01
C ILE A 364 5.77 -6.83 -5.29
N LEU A 365 5.31 -6.97 -6.53
CA LEU A 365 3.98 -6.58 -6.98
C LEU A 365 3.27 -7.78 -7.58
N THR A 366 2.01 -8.01 -7.23
CA THR A 366 1.17 -9.06 -7.83
C THR A 366 -0.21 -8.55 -8.20
N ASN A 367 -0.85 -9.21 -9.15
CA ASN A 367 -2.23 -8.96 -9.55
C ASN A 367 -3.20 -10.01 -8.99
N ALA A 368 -2.97 -10.45 -7.76
CA ALA A 368 -3.83 -11.38 -7.03
C ALA A 368 -3.93 -10.93 -5.56
N GLU A 369 -5.13 -10.52 -5.11
CA GLU A 369 -5.34 -10.12 -3.71
C GLU A 369 -5.50 -11.32 -2.77
N TYR A 370 -5.84 -12.48 -3.30
CA TYR A 370 -6.20 -13.70 -2.57
C TYR A 370 -5.00 -14.54 -2.09
N SER A 371 -3.80 -13.98 -2.06
CA SER A 371 -2.60 -14.76 -1.77
C SER A 371 -1.54 -13.94 -1.04
N ASP A 372 -0.92 -14.54 -0.04
CA ASP A 372 0.24 -13.97 0.69
C ASP A 372 1.57 -14.07 -0.09
N THR A 373 1.52 -14.29 -1.40
CA THR A 373 2.70 -14.41 -2.28
C THR A 373 3.73 -13.30 -2.05
N THR A 374 3.29 -12.07 -1.84
CA THR A 374 4.20 -10.94 -1.64
C THR A 374 4.96 -11.02 -0.31
N SER A 375 4.29 -11.36 0.78
CA SER A 375 4.92 -11.55 2.10
C SER A 375 5.85 -12.76 2.10
N GLU A 376 5.41 -13.86 1.50
CA GLU A 376 6.21 -15.06 1.39
C GLU A 376 7.51 -14.86 0.58
N LEU A 377 7.40 -14.20 -0.57
CA LEU A 377 8.57 -13.83 -1.37
C LEU A 377 9.46 -12.83 -0.63
N ALA A 378 8.88 -11.87 0.09
CA ALA A 378 9.64 -10.93 0.91
C ALA A 378 10.50 -11.67 1.93
N GLU A 379 9.96 -12.69 2.60
CA GLU A 379 10.72 -13.52 3.56
C GLU A 379 11.81 -14.36 2.87
N GLN A 380 11.50 -15.02 1.76
CA GLN A 380 12.47 -15.85 1.04
C GLN A 380 13.63 -15.04 0.44
N LEU A 381 13.38 -13.80 0.06
CA LEU A 381 14.38 -12.91 -0.55
C LEU A 381 15.22 -12.13 0.47
N GLN A 382 14.94 -12.22 1.75
CA GLN A 382 15.70 -11.53 2.81
C GLN A 382 17.21 -11.81 2.75
N SER A 383 17.60 -13.06 2.55
CA SER A 383 19.01 -13.44 2.49
C SER A 383 19.75 -12.78 1.30
N VAL A 384 19.07 -12.54 0.19
CA VAL A 384 19.65 -11.90 -1.01
C VAL A 384 20.08 -10.46 -0.72
N VAL A 385 19.44 -9.81 0.25
CA VAL A 385 19.71 -8.41 0.65
C VAL A 385 20.42 -8.30 2.01
N GLY A 386 20.96 -9.41 2.52
CA GLY A 386 21.82 -9.40 3.70
C GLY A 386 21.11 -9.49 5.04
N ILE A 387 19.84 -9.87 5.08
CA ILE A 387 19.12 -10.13 6.32
C ILE A 387 18.91 -11.63 6.55
N LYS A 388 18.86 -12.04 7.83
CA LYS A 388 18.53 -13.41 8.20
C LYS A 388 17.04 -13.63 7.99
N PRO A 389 16.63 -14.79 7.45
CA PRO A 389 15.22 -15.18 7.48
C PRO A 389 14.69 -15.08 8.92
N ALA A 390 13.58 -14.39 9.10
CA ALA A 390 12.98 -14.26 10.42
C ALA A 390 12.54 -15.65 10.92
N GLU A 391 12.99 -16.02 12.12
CA GLU A 391 12.27 -17.03 12.90
C GLU A 391 10.91 -16.37 13.18
N GLN A 392 9.85 -16.84 12.56
CA GLN A 392 8.46 -16.34 12.54
C GLN A 392 8.24 -15.11 13.45
N SER A 393 8.51 -13.93 12.94
CA SER A 393 8.30 -12.68 13.69
C SER A 393 6.81 -12.38 13.70
N GLY A 394 6.28 -12.19 14.90
CA GLY A 394 4.89 -11.83 15.12
C GLY A 394 4.41 -10.65 14.27
N ALA A 395 3.11 -10.65 14.04
CA ALA A 395 2.38 -9.63 13.31
C ALA A 395 2.84 -8.20 13.67
N ASP A 396 2.82 -7.32 12.67
CA ASP A 396 2.96 -5.87 12.86
C ASP A 396 2.16 -5.45 14.09
N THR A 397 2.72 -4.55 14.90
CA THR A 397 2.22 -4.13 16.22
C THR A 397 0.87 -3.40 16.13
N ALA A 398 -0.16 -4.06 15.63
CA ALA A 398 -1.52 -3.57 15.77
C ALA A 398 -1.96 -3.72 17.23
N VAL A 399 -2.67 -2.73 17.73
CA VAL A 399 -3.23 -2.78 19.09
C VAL A 399 -4.15 -3.98 19.18
N SER A 400 -3.70 -5.01 19.88
CA SER A 400 -4.52 -6.19 20.14
C SER A 400 -5.38 -5.92 21.37
N PHE A 401 -6.64 -6.33 21.31
CA PHE A 401 -7.49 -6.44 22.50
C PHE A 401 -7.67 -7.92 22.84
N ILE A 402 -7.89 -8.22 24.11
CA ILE A 402 -8.12 -9.60 24.56
C ILE A 402 -9.61 -9.74 24.82
N PRO A 403 -10.37 -10.49 24.00
CA PRO A 403 -11.76 -10.77 24.26
C PRO A 403 -11.88 -11.64 25.52
N SER A 404 -13.01 -11.52 26.23
CA SER A 404 -13.36 -12.49 27.26
C SER A 404 -13.61 -13.86 26.63
N ALA A 405 -13.48 -14.94 27.42
CA ALA A 405 -13.74 -16.30 26.94
C ALA A 405 -15.18 -16.47 26.39
N VAL A 406 -16.12 -15.69 26.88
CA VAL A 406 -17.51 -15.67 26.37
C VAL A 406 -17.58 -15.03 24.98
N GLU A 407 -16.89 -13.91 24.77
CA GLU A 407 -16.81 -13.24 23.47
C GLU A 407 -16.04 -14.11 22.44
N GLU A 408 -14.91 -14.72 22.85
CA GLU A 408 -14.15 -15.64 22.00
C GLU A 408 -15.03 -16.79 21.51
N ASN A 409 -15.71 -17.49 22.41
CA ASN A 409 -16.63 -18.57 22.05
C ASN A 409 -17.79 -18.08 21.13
N ALA A 410 -18.29 -16.86 21.34
CA ALA A 410 -19.36 -16.32 20.51
C ALA A 410 -18.88 -16.01 19.08
N ILE A 411 -17.67 -15.46 18.91
CA ILE A 411 -17.03 -15.19 17.63
C ILE A 411 -16.80 -16.50 16.87
N GLU A 412 -16.16 -17.50 17.52
CA GLU A 412 -15.91 -18.83 16.92
C GLU A 412 -17.22 -19.50 16.49
N ALA A 413 -18.25 -19.49 17.34
CA ALA A 413 -19.55 -20.10 17.04
C ALA A 413 -20.27 -19.36 15.88
N ARG A 414 -20.16 -18.04 15.80
CA ARG A 414 -20.73 -17.24 14.70
C ARG A 414 -20.07 -17.60 13.37
N ALA A 415 -18.75 -17.57 13.32
CA ALA A 415 -17.99 -17.92 12.13
C ALA A 415 -18.24 -19.38 11.72
N HIS A 416 -18.31 -20.32 12.67
CA HIS A 416 -18.64 -21.72 12.40
C HIS A 416 -20.03 -21.87 11.77
N ARG A 417 -21.07 -21.20 12.30
CA ARG A 417 -22.43 -21.24 11.72
C ARG A 417 -22.45 -20.69 10.30
N LEU A 418 -21.78 -19.54 10.07
CA LEU A 418 -21.74 -18.92 8.74
C LEU A 418 -21.07 -19.87 7.73
N MET A 419 -19.97 -20.50 8.11
CA MET A 419 -19.25 -21.47 7.26
C MET A 419 -20.09 -22.71 6.96
N LEU A 420 -20.84 -23.25 7.92
CA LEU A 420 -21.76 -24.37 7.68
C LEU A 420 -22.86 -24.02 6.68
N HIS A 421 -23.43 -22.81 6.78
CA HIS A 421 -24.45 -22.36 5.83
C HIS A 421 -23.84 -22.18 4.44
N LEU A 422 -22.66 -21.55 4.32
CA LEU A 422 -21.96 -21.36 3.04
C LEU A 422 -21.62 -22.71 2.37
N ALA A 423 -21.20 -23.72 3.15
CA ALA A 423 -20.96 -25.07 2.63
C ALA A 423 -22.24 -25.74 2.08
N GLN A 424 -23.41 -25.36 2.56
CA GLN A 424 -24.72 -25.80 2.05
C GLN A 424 -25.24 -24.93 0.89
N GLY A 425 -24.53 -23.86 0.52
CA GLY A 425 -24.98 -22.90 -0.50
C GLY A 425 -26.00 -21.88 0.03
N LEU A 426 -26.03 -21.67 1.32
CA LEU A 426 -26.87 -20.71 2.03
C LEU A 426 -26.04 -19.63 2.67
N VAL A 427 -26.65 -18.50 3.02
CA VAL A 427 -26.03 -17.46 3.84
C VAL A 427 -27.05 -16.89 4.81
N ASP A 428 -26.70 -16.85 6.08
CA ASP A 428 -27.45 -16.12 7.09
C ASP A 428 -26.99 -14.66 7.08
N ARG A 429 -27.90 -13.76 6.71
CA ARG A 429 -27.60 -12.33 6.59
C ARG A 429 -27.87 -11.55 7.88
N ALA A 430 -28.36 -12.22 8.92
CA ALA A 430 -28.73 -11.55 10.16
C ALA A 430 -27.52 -10.92 10.86
N ASP A 431 -26.35 -11.57 10.79
CA ASP A 431 -25.10 -11.09 11.38
C ASP A 431 -24.32 -10.17 10.46
N LEU A 432 -24.71 -9.97 9.19
CA LEU A 432 -23.99 -9.21 8.19
C LEU A 432 -24.44 -7.75 8.15
N ALA A 433 -23.49 -6.83 8.01
CA ALA A 433 -23.76 -5.46 7.59
C ALA A 433 -24.19 -5.42 6.11
N PRO A 434 -24.84 -4.33 5.64
CA PRO A 434 -25.33 -4.25 4.26
C PRO A 434 -24.24 -4.52 3.21
N ASP A 435 -23.06 -3.91 3.35
CA ASP A 435 -21.94 -4.07 2.41
C ASP A 435 -21.47 -5.53 2.36
N ALA A 436 -21.23 -6.16 3.51
CA ALA A 436 -20.89 -7.59 3.59
C ALA A 436 -21.96 -8.47 2.96
N SER A 437 -23.24 -8.16 3.23
CA SER A 437 -24.36 -8.92 2.68
C SER A 437 -24.40 -8.90 1.14
N GLU A 438 -24.03 -7.78 0.51
CA GLU A 438 -24.02 -7.63 -0.94
C GLU A 438 -22.93 -8.48 -1.61
N THR A 439 -21.81 -8.77 -0.93
CA THR A 439 -20.71 -9.57 -1.51
C THR A 439 -21.07 -11.04 -1.64
N PHE A 440 -21.98 -11.57 -0.79
CA PHE A 440 -22.47 -12.94 -0.89
C PHE A 440 -23.51 -13.08 -2.00
N THR A 441 -23.09 -12.88 -3.25
CA THR A 441 -23.90 -13.14 -4.45
C THR A 441 -24.12 -14.64 -4.62
N ARG A 442 -25.05 -15.03 -5.53
CA ARG A 442 -25.24 -16.46 -5.88
C ARG A 442 -23.94 -17.08 -6.42
N GLU A 443 -23.15 -16.32 -7.16
CA GLU A 443 -21.87 -16.75 -7.70
C GLU A 443 -20.85 -16.98 -6.58
N ALA A 444 -20.68 -16.00 -5.67
CA ALA A 444 -19.81 -16.11 -4.51
C ALA A 444 -20.13 -17.35 -3.67
N ILE A 445 -21.39 -17.52 -3.30
CA ILE A 445 -21.85 -18.65 -2.49
C ILE A 445 -21.60 -19.98 -3.20
N ASN A 446 -21.81 -20.05 -4.54
CA ASN A 446 -21.57 -21.27 -5.32
C ASN A 446 -20.08 -21.61 -5.39
N ASP A 447 -19.20 -20.60 -5.57
CA ASP A 447 -17.75 -20.80 -5.59
C ASP A 447 -17.21 -21.24 -4.23
N ILE A 448 -17.65 -20.58 -3.16
CA ILE A 448 -17.33 -20.98 -1.78
C ILE A 448 -17.74 -22.43 -1.56
N ARG A 449 -19.01 -22.77 -1.80
CA ARG A 449 -19.54 -24.13 -1.61
C ARG A 449 -18.75 -25.17 -2.40
N LYS A 450 -18.47 -24.92 -3.69
CA LYS A 450 -17.76 -25.86 -4.56
C LYS A 450 -16.30 -26.04 -4.14
N SER A 451 -15.66 -24.95 -3.70
CA SER A 451 -14.25 -24.98 -3.32
C SER A 451 -14.04 -25.61 -1.94
N LEU A 452 -15.00 -25.52 -1.04
CA LEU A 452 -14.93 -26.12 0.29
C LEU A 452 -15.32 -27.61 0.31
N ALA A 453 -16.20 -28.06 -0.60
CA ALA A 453 -16.69 -29.43 -0.62
C ALA A 453 -15.60 -30.52 -0.60
N PRO A 454 -14.44 -30.38 -1.29
CA PRO A 454 -13.37 -31.37 -1.24
C PRO A 454 -12.63 -31.47 0.10
N LEU A 455 -12.80 -30.49 1.01
CA LEU A 455 -12.08 -30.44 2.29
C LEU A 455 -12.70 -31.36 3.34
N GLY A 456 -13.92 -31.80 3.14
CA GLY A 456 -14.71 -32.57 4.12
C GLY A 456 -15.38 -31.66 5.15
N ASP A 457 -15.69 -32.24 6.32
CA ASP A 457 -16.38 -31.51 7.37
C ASP A 457 -15.48 -30.48 8.06
N LEU A 458 -16.06 -29.34 8.42
CA LEU A 458 -15.42 -28.36 9.28
C LEU A 458 -15.42 -28.86 10.72
N GLU A 459 -14.26 -29.21 11.25
CA GLU A 459 -14.12 -29.79 12.59
C GLU A 459 -14.16 -28.70 13.67
N ARG A 460 -13.49 -27.56 13.41
CA ARG A 460 -13.36 -26.49 14.40
C ARG A 460 -13.05 -25.15 13.72
N VAL A 461 -13.51 -24.07 14.35
CA VAL A 461 -13.04 -22.70 14.14
C VAL A 461 -12.29 -22.27 15.39
N LYS A 462 -11.17 -21.57 15.23
CA LYS A 462 -10.31 -21.10 16.32
C LYS A 462 -9.98 -19.63 16.09
N LEU A 463 -10.19 -18.79 17.09
CA LEU A 463 -9.70 -17.41 17.08
C LEU A 463 -8.19 -17.40 17.32
N ASP A 464 -7.43 -16.80 16.41
CA ASP A 464 -5.97 -16.73 16.49
C ASP A 464 -5.49 -15.37 17.01
N SER A 465 -6.07 -14.29 16.52
CA SER A 465 -5.71 -12.93 16.94
C SER A 465 -6.86 -11.94 16.79
N THR A 466 -6.74 -10.83 17.50
CA THR A 466 -7.68 -9.73 17.49
C THR A 466 -6.93 -8.42 17.37
N GLN A 467 -7.48 -7.45 16.63
CA GLN A 467 -6.88 -6.15 16.42
C GLN A 467 -7.96 -5.07 16.37
N LEU A 468 -7.58 -3.84 16.73
CA LEU A 468 -8.38 -2.64 16.45
C LEU A 468 -7.83 -1.94 15.22
N ARG A 469 -8.70 -1.60 14.28
CA ARG A 469 -8.33 -0.89 13.08
C ARG A 469 -9.36 0.20 12.76
N GLY A 470 -8.97 1.45 12.93
CA GLY A 470 -9.78 2.61 12.58
C GLY A 470 -11.22 2.55 13.08
N GLY A 471 -11.43 2.08 14.33
CA GLY A 471 -12.74 1.96 14.97
C GLY A 471 -13.48 0.66 14.70
N THR A 472 -12.90 -0.31 13.97
CA THR A 472 -13.45 -1.66 13.79
C THR A 472 -12.67 -2.70 14.58
N LYS A 473 -13.32 -3.82 14.90
CA LYS A 473 -12.65 -4.99 15.47
C LYS A 473 -12.32 -5.96 14.35
N HIS A 474 -11.07 -6.33 14.24
CA HIS A 474 -10.61 -7.35 13.30
C HIS A 474 -10.30 -8.63 14.04
N TYR A 475 -10.77 -9.75 13.48
CA TYR A 475 -10.54 -11.11 13.98
C TYR A 475 -9.87 -11.94 12.89
N ALA A 476 -8.74 -12.55 13.21
CA ALA A 476 -8.16 -13.61 12.40
C ALA A 476 -8.56 -14.96 13.01
N LEU A 477 -9.20 -15.82 12.21
CA LEU A 477 -9.64 -17.13 12.66
C LEU A 477 -9.08 -18.23 11.75
N THR A 478 -8.73 -19.37 12.34
CA THR A 478 -8.36 -20.59 11.60
C THR A 478 -9.58 -21.52 11.51
N LEU A 479 -9.91 -21.91 10.27
CA LEU A 479 -10.83 -22.99 9.96
C LEU A 479 -10.06 -24.31 9.90
N ILE A 480 -10.42 -25.27 10.70
CA ILE A 480 -9.78 -26.59 10.75
C ILE A 480 -10.69 -27.61 10.08
N TYR A 481 -10.29 -28.04 8.88
CA TYR A 481 -10.90 -29.14 8.15
C TYR A 481 -10.04 -30.38 8.28
N HIS A 482 -10.61 -31.56 8.06
CA HIS A 482 -9.88 -32.83 8.13
C HIS A 482 -8.59 -32.85 7.28
N ARG A 483 -8.59 -32.20 6.12
CA ARG A 483 -7.49 -32.24 5.14
C ARG A 483 -6.67 -30.94 5.04
N ARG A 484 -7.17 -29.85 5.58
CA ARG A 484 -6.57 -28.53 5.38
C ARG A 484 -7.00 -27.52 6.42
N LYS A 485 -6.16 -26.52 6.65
CA LYS A 485 -6.55 -25.31 7.39
C LYS A 485 -6.76 -24.17 6.41
N LEU A 486 -7.74 -23.33 6.70
CA LEU A 486 -7.95 -22.06 6.02
C LEU A 486 -8.00 -20.95 7.08
N GLN A 487 -7.92 -19.70 6.65
CA GLN A 487 -8.08 -18.55 7.53
C GLN A 487 -9.32 -17.75 7.14
N ILE A 488 -9.88 -17.07 8.13
CA ILE A 488 -10.88 -16.01 7.94
C ILE A 488 -10.29 -14.72 8.46
N ALA A 489 -10.43 -13.65 7.67
CA ALA A 489 -10.34 -12.27 8.13
C ALA A 489 -11.78 -11.74 8.29
N GLU A 490 -12.16 -11.38 9.51
CA GLU A 490 -13.49 -10.87 9.83
C GLU A 490 -13.36 -9.47 10.45
N TYR A 491 -14.14 -8.50 9.97
CA TYR A 491 -14.21 -7.15 10.52
C TYR A 491 -15.62 -6.89 11.06
N ASP A 492 -15.70 -6.52 12.33
CA ASP A 492 -16.93 -6.13 12.99
C ASP A 492 -17.05 -4.62 13.17
N LEU A 493 -18.21 -4.09 12.84
CA LEU A 493 -18.61 -2.75 13.20
C LEU A 493 -18.90 -2.63 14.70
N ALA A 494 -19.01 -1.41 15.20
CA ALA A 494 -19.32 -1.15 16.62
C ALA A 494 -20.65 -1.72 17.10
N ASP A 495 -21.60 -1.97 16.20
CA ASP A 495 -22.89 -2.62 16.49
C ASP A 495 -22.84 -4.14 16.48
N GLY A 496 -21.66 -4.73 16.25
CA GLY A 496 -21.42 -6.17 16.20
C GLY A 496 -21.77 -6.85 14.88
N LYS A 497 -22.15 -6.08 13.84
CA LYS A 497 -22.37 -6.63 12.50
C LYS A 497 -21.05 -6.86 11.80
N ILE A 498 -20.95 -7.98 11.07
CA ILE A 498 -19.81 -8.30 10.21
C ILE A 498 -19.83 -7.37 8.99
N GLU A 499 -18.82 -6.53 8.86
CA GLU A 499 -18.64 -5.66 7.69
C GLU A 499 -17.86 -6.35 6.59
N GLN A 500 -16.89 -7.20 6.95
CA GLN A 500 -16.12 -8.00 5.99
C GLN A 500 -15.86 -9.40 6.52
N PHE A 501 -15.91 -10.37 5.61
CA PHE A 501 -15.67 -11.77 5.90
C PHE A 501 -14.98 -12.41 4.71
N LEU A 502 -13.68 -12.59 4.80
CA LEU A 502 -12.85 -13.13 3.74
C LEU A 502 -12.32 -14.51 4.16
N ILE A 503 -12.45 -15.49 3.26
CA ILE A 503 -11.89 -16.84 3.46
C ILE A 503 -10.63 -16.95 2.61
N ASP A 504 -9.49 -17.11 3.27
CA ASP A 504 -8.19 -17.16 2.63
C ASP A 504 -7.50 -18.52 2.81
N ASP A 505 -6.64 -18.81 1.86
CA ASP A 505 -5.78 -19.99 1.86
C ASP A 505 -4.43 -19.60 2.43
N LYS A 506 -4.32 -19.59 3.74
CA LYS A 506 -3.03 -19.45 4.41
C LYS A 506 -2.54 -20.82 4.84
N PRO A 507 -1.27 -21.16 4.54
CA PRO A 507 -0.69 -22.44 4.94
C PRO A 507 -0.54 -22.59 6.45
#